data_eb3c55ec0e8df78316d8a2a89bd8067f
#
_entry.id   eb3c55ec0e8df78316d8a2a89bd8067f
#
_cell.length_a   1.000
_cell.length_b   1.000
_cell.length_c   1.000
_cell.angle_alpha   90.00
_cell.angle_beta   90.00
_cell.angle_gamma   90.00
#
_symmetry.space_group_name_H-M   'P 1'
#
loop_
_entity.id
_entity.type
_entity.pdbx_description
1 polymer ?
#
loop_
_entity_poly.entity_id
_entity_poly.type
_entity_poly.pdbx_seq_one_letter_code
_entity_poly.pdbx_strand_id
1 'polypeptide(L)'
;HTVTRRQRQMCIRDSPMGYGGPHAAFFATKDEFKRSMPGRIVGVSVDRHGNKAYRLSLQTREQHIRRDKATSNICTAQALLAIVSAAYAIYHGPQGLKEISERVSQLAKNFADKIKQSGYELYSDYFFDTVTIITKEKTDQIFKNALDQKVNIRKVNSEMLAVSFDERKNVYRVNQLLKIFNAAESIKKEDPTVSLPNLPKNLLRTSKYLEHPVFNSYHSETEMLRYLKKLEDKDIALNRTMIALGSCTMKLNATAEMIPISW
;
A
#
# COMPACT_ATOMS: atom_id res chain seq x y z
N HIS A 1 -21.07 -10.98 -11.28
CA HIS A 1 -19.96 -11.11 -10.34
C HIS A 1 -19.09 -9.87 -10.43
N THR A 2 -19.33 -8.94 -9.54
CA THR A 2 -18.47 -7.78 -9.33
C THR A 2 -17.14 -8.34 -8.81
N VAL A 3 -16.14 -8.40 -9.67
CA VAL A 3 -14.79 -8.77 -9.23
C VAL A 3 -14.24 -7.56 -8.49
N THR A 4 -14.63 -7.43 -7.22
CA THR A 4 -13.85 -6.66 -6.27
C THR A 4 -12.53 -7.41 -6.11
N ARG A 5 -11.57 -7.14 -6.96
CA ARG A 5 -10.20 -7.42 -6.63
C ARG A 5 -9.85 -6.45 -5.49
N ARG A 6 -10.07 -6.90 -4.26
CA ARG A 6 -9.20 -6.47 -3.17
C ARG A 6 -7.80 -6.95 -3.56
N GLN A 7 -7.20 -6.25 -4.49
CA GLN A 7 -5.78 -6.30 -4.57
C GLN A 7 -5.33 -5.81 -3.20
N ARG A 8 -4.73 -6.69 -2.41
CA ARG A 8 -3.93 -6.25 -1.28
C ARG A 8 -3.08 -5.13 -1.83
N GLN A 9 -3.39 -3.92 -1.41
CA GLN A 9 -2.53 -2.82 -1.73
C GLN A 9 -1.24 -3.14 -1.03
N MET A 10 -0.27 -3.45 -1.83
CA MET A 10 1.04 -3.74 -1.34
C MET A 10 1.63 -2.43 -0.92
N CYS A 11 2.34 -2.45 0.18
CA CYS A 11 2.99 -1.33 0.86
C CYS A 11 3.74 -0.36 -0.05
N ILE A 12 3.97 -0.77 -1.27
CA ILE A 12 4.68 -0.06 -2.32
C ILE A 12 3.93 1.20 -2.79
N ARG A 13 2.63 1.30 -2.61
CA ARG A 13 1.82 2.39 -3.18
C ARG A 13 1.09 3.21 -2.14
N ASP A 14 0.89 2.67 -0.95
CA ASP A 14 -0.11 3.20 -0.06
C ASP A 14 0.41 3.98 1.11
N SER A 15 1.49 3.59 1.67
CA SER A 15 2.15 4.20 2.82
C SER A 15 3.08 3.18 3.47
N PRO A 16 4.02 3.58 4.28
CA PRO A 16 4.69 2.66 5.18
C PRO A 16 3.66 1.86 5.99
N MET A 17 3.90 0.57 6.21
CA MET A 17 2.94 -0.34 6.85
C MET A 17 2.48 0.10 8.24
N GLY A 18 3.11 1.12 8.84
CA GLY A 18 2.70 1.71 10.11
C GLY A 18 2.42 0.68 11.21
N TYR A 19 3.18 -0.42 11.23
CA TYR A 19 3.00 -1.53 12.18
C TYR A 19 1.59 -2.15 12.16
N GLY A 20 0.99 -2.27 11.00
CA GLY A 20 -0.36 -2.79 10.83
C GLY A 20 -1.46 -1.75 11.03
N GLY A 21 -1.11 -0.48 11.00
CA GLY A 21 -2.05 0.64 11.02
C GLY A 21 -2.97 0.70 9.80
N PRO A 22 -3.75 1.75 9.66
CA PRO A 22 -4.71 1.88 8.57
C PRO A 22 -4.01 1.95 7.21
N HIS A 23 -4.60 1.28 6.22
CA HIS A 23 -4.09 1.24 4.86
C HIS A 23 -5.04 1.98 3.91
N ALA A 24 -4.48 2.63 2.89
CA ALA A 24 -5.26 3.08 1.75
C ALA A 24 -5.83 1.86 1.00
N ALA A 25 -6.95 2.03 0.35
CA ALA A 25 -7.54 1.03 -0.52
C ALA A 25 -7.98 1.68 -1.83
N PHE A 26 -8.01 0.89 -2.90
CA PHE A 26 -8.60 1.35 -4.14
C PHE A 26 -9.72 0.42 -4.59
N PHE A 27 -10.63 0.97 -5.36
CA PHE A 27 -11.74 0.24 -5.93
C PHE A 27 -11.75 0.49 -7.44
N ALA A 28 -11.76 -0.59 -8.21
CA ALA A 28 -11.85 -0.52 -9.67
C ALA A 28 -12.96 -1.45 -10.14
N THR A 29 -13.78 -0.98 -11.09
CA THR A 29 -14.90 -1.73 -11.64
C THR A 29 -15.08 -1.39 -13.12
N LYS A 30 -15.88 -2.18 -13.82
CA LYS A 30 -16.31 -1.89 -15.19
C LYS A 30 -17.27 -0.70 -15.21
N ASP A 31 -17.31 0.02 -16.34
CA ASP A 31 -18.18 1.20 -16.50
C ASP A 31 -19.67 0.90 -16.27
N GLU A 32 -20.12 -0.27 -16.64
CA GLU A 32 -21.52 -0.72 -16.42
C GLU A 32 -21.98 -0.65 -14.95
N PHE A 33 -21.03 -0.81 -13.98
CA PHE A 33 -21.30 -0.79 -12.54
C PHE A 33 -21.13 0.58 -11.89
N LYS A 34 -20.83 1.63 -12.63
CA LYS A 34 -20.57 2.97 -12.05
C LYS A 34 -21.72 3.52 -11.20
N ARG A 35 -22.96 3.16 -11.52
CA ARG A 35 -24.15 3.58 -10.74
C ARG A 35 -24.32 2.79 -9.44
N SER A 36 -23.73 1.62 -9.34
CA SER A 36 -23.78 0.74 -8.17
C SER A 36 -22.55 0.86 -7.27
N MET A 37 -21.54 1.64 -7.66
CA MET A 37 -20.36 1.89 -6.83
C MET A 37 -20.73 2.60 -5.53
N PRO A 38 -20.15 2.18 -4.39
CA PRO A 38 -20.22 2.95 -3.15
C PRO A 38 -19.41 4.24 -3.28
N GLY A 39 -19.69 5.22 -2.42
CA GLY A 39 -19.00 6.50 -2.38
C GLY A 39 -19.45 7.48 -3.46
N ARG A 40 -18.82 8.64 -3.43
CA ARG A 40 -19.09 9.74 -4.37
C ARG A 40 -18.22 9.61 -5.61
N ILE A 41 -18.78 9.94 -6.76
CA ILE A 41 -18.05 10.00 -8.02
C ILE A 41 -17.83 11.47 -8.37
N VAL A 42 -16.58 11.82 -8.63
CA VAL A 42 -16.17 13.16 -9.07
C VAL A 42 -15.85 13.08 -10.56
N GLY A 43 -16.52 13.92 -11.33
CA GLY A 43 -16.29 14.07 -12.77
C GLY A 43 -15.46 15.32 -13.09
N VAL A 44 -14.79 15.29 -14.22
CA VAL A 44 -14.09 16.46 -14.78
C VAL A 44 -15.09 17.27 -15.59
N SER A 45 -15.14 18.58 -15.33
CA SER A 45 -15.94 19.58 -16.03
C SER A 45 -15.06 20.78 -16.37
N VAL A 46 -15.66 21.87 -16.73
CA VAL A 46 -14.98 23.16 -16.92
C VAL A 46 -15.67 24.25 -16.09
N ASP A 47 -14.87 25.20 -15.62
CA ASP A 47 -15.38 26.40 -14.95
C ASP A 47 -15.87 27.43 -15.97
N ARG A 48 -16.35 28.57 -15.49
CA ARG A 48 -16.81 29.69 -16.35
C ARG A 48 -15.73 30.31 -17.25
N HIS A 49 -14.46 30.01 -16.96
CA HIS A 49 -13.30 30.51 -17.71
C HIS A 49 -12.72 29.46 -18.66
N GLY A 50 -13.36 28.25 -18.74
CA GLY A 50 -12.88 27.16 -19.57
C GLY A 50 -11.78 26.31 -18.94
N ASN A 51 -11.40 26.53 -17.69
CA ASN A 51 -10.41 25.71 -16.99
C ASN A 51 -11.03 24.42 -16.48
N LYS A 52 -10.23 23.37 -16.37
CA LYS A 52 -10.66 22.09 -15.77
C LYS A 52 -11.13 22.31 -14.34
N ALA A 53 -12.33 21.83 -14.04
CA ALA A 53 -12.93 21.88 -12.71
C ALA A 53 -13.54 20.52 -12.35
N TYR A 54 -13.57 20.21 -11.06
CA TYR A 54 -14.15 18.97 -10.55
C TYR A 54 -15.54 19.22 -10.01
N ARG A 55 -16.45 18.29 -10.25
CA ARG A 55 -17.80 18.33 -9.72
C ARG A 55 -18.31 16.94 -9.38
N LEU A 56 -19.23 16.87 -8.43
CA LEU A 56 -19.94 15.62 -8.15
C LEU A 56 -20.77 15.17 -9.35
N SER A 57 -20.66 13.90 -9.68
CA SER A 57 -21.38 13.25 -10.78
C SER A 57 -22.30 12.15 -10.25
N LEU A 58 -23.39 11.89 -10.99
CA LEU A 58 -24.35 10.84 -10.65
C LEU A 58 -24.97 10.98 -9.25
N GLN A 59 -25.26 12.21 -8.83
CA GLN A 59 -25.79 12.52 -7.49
C GLN A 59 -27.12 11.85 -7.16
N THR A 60 -27.89 11.43 -8.18
CA THR A 60 -29.19 10.75 -7.99
C THR A 60 -29.14 9.47 -7.17
N ARG A 61 -27.94 8.91 -6.94
CA ARG A 61 -27.71 7.75 -6.08
C ARG A 61 -27.36 8.10 -4.63
N GLU A 62 -27.18 9.39 -4.34
CA GLU A 62 -26.76 9.90 -3.03
C GLU A 62 -27.91 9.90 -2.01
N GLN A 63 -27.55 9.78 -0.73
CA GLN A 63 -28.48 9.69 0.38
C GLN A 63 -29.40 10.93 0.52
N HIS A 64 -28.88 12.12 0.24
CA HIS A 64 -29.65 13.36 0.34
C HIS A 64 -30.77 13.46 -0.73
N ILE A 65 -30.69 12.64 -1.79
CA ILE A 65 -31.72 12.57 -2.84
C ILE A 65 -32.62 11.36 -2.63
N ARG A 66 -32.07 10.17 -2.46
CA ARG A 66 -32.82 8.91 -2.43
C ARG A 66 -33.12 8.37 -1.03
N ARG A 67 -32.62 9.01 0.00
CA ARG A 67 -32.82 8.62 1.41
C ARG A 67 -32.40 7.15 1.64
N ASP A 68 -33.34 6.33 2.13
CA ASP A 68 -33.17 4.89 2.40
C ASP A 68 -32.85 4.03 1.17
N LYS A 69 -33.26 4.51 -0.01
CA LYS A 69 -33.00 3.85 -1.31
C LYS A 69 -31.68 4.26 -1.95
N ALA A 70 -30.84 5.00 -1.25
CA ALA A 70 -29.55 5.43 -1.79
C ALA A 70 -28.57 4.25 -1.99
N THR A 71 -27.82 4.28 -3.07
CA THR A 71 -26.72 3.33 -3.30
C THR A 71 -25.53 3.61 -2.39
N SER A 72 -25.37 4.87 -1.97
CA SER A 72 -24.26 5.32 -1.13
C SER A 72 -24.76 6.00 0.12
N ASN A 73 -24.46 5.41 1.29
CA ASN A 73 -24.77 5.93 2.61
C ASN A 73 -23.49 6.28 3.40
N ILE A 74 -22.44 6.73 2.71
CA ILE A 74 -21.16 7.04 3.32
C ILE A 74 -21.18 8.46 3.87
N CYS A 75 -20.91 8.61 5.15
CA CYS A 75 -20.81 9.91 5.82
C CYS A 75 -19.45 10.56 5.57
N THR A 76 -18.36 9.84 5.83
CA THR A 76 -16.99 10.37 5.79
C THR A 76 -16.10 9.52 4.86
N ALA A 77 -15.34 10.17 4.00
CA ALA A 77 -14.34 9.51 3.15
C ALA A 77 -12.97 9.50 3.85
N GLN A 78 -12.23 8.42 3.68
CA GLN A 78 -10.84 8.27 4.16
C GLN A 78 -9.88 9.02 3.22
N ALA A 79 -9.81 10.33 3.37
CA ALA A 79 -9.04 11.19 2.47
C ALA A 79 -7.53 11.16 2.76
N LEU A 80 -7.12 11.10 4.04
CA LEU A 80 -5.70 11.18 4.41
C LEU A 80 -4.87 10.06 3.78
N LEU A 81 -5.33 8.84 3.83
CA LEU A 81 -4.60 7.69 3.26
C LEU A 81 -4.49 7.77 1.73
N ALA A 82 -5.50 8.32 1.06
CA ALA A 82 -5.44 8.58 -0.37
C ALA A 82 -4.39 9.66 -0.70
N ILE A 83 -4.30 10.71 0.13
CA ILE A 83 -3.28 11.76 -0.01
C ILE A 83 -1.88 11.21 0.22
N VAL A 84 -1.67 10.41 1.28
CA VAL A 84 -0.39 9.76 1.58
C VAL A 84 0.03 8.84 0.43
N SER A 85 -0.90 8.04 -0.11
CA SER A 85 -0.64 7.17 -1.26
C SER A 85 -0.23 7.96 -2.51
N ALA A 86 -0.90 9.09 -2.77
CA ALA A 86 -0.54 9.98 -3.88
C ALA A 86 0.84 10.62 -3.67
N ALA A 87 1.13 11.10 -2.46
CA ALA A 87 2.42 11.70 -2.11
C ALA A 87 3.56 10.67 -2.22
N TYR A 88 3.33 9.43 -1.79
CA TYR A 88 4.28 8.33 -1.95
C TYR A 88 4.60 8.07 -3.43
N ALA A 89 3.56 8.01 -4.29
CA ALA A 89 3.74 7.84 -5.72
C ALA A 89 4.45 9.05 -6.38
N ILE A 90 4.21 10.26 -5.90
CA ILE A 90 4.88 11.48 -6.38
C ILE A 90 6.36 11.46 -5.99
N TYR A 91 6.67 11.09 -4.75
CA TYR A 91 8.04 11.09 -4.24
C TYR A 91 8.92 10.04 -4.93
N HIS A 92 8.43 8.80 -5.04
CA HIS A 92 9.19 7.70 -5.64
C HIS A 92 9.16 7.68 -7.16
N GLY A 93 8.10 8.20 -7.76
CA GLY A 93 7.88 8.14 -9.20
C GLY A 93 7.73 6.71 -9.74
N PRO A 94 7.55 6.55 -11.05
CA PRO A 94 7.36 5.22 -11.65
C PRO A 94 8.59 4.31 -11.48
N GLN A 95 9.79 4.87 -11.58
CA GLN A 95 11.02 4.09 -11.47
C GLN A 95 11.28 3.65 -10.03
N GLY A 96 11.16 4.55 -9.05
CA GLY A 96 11.36 4.20 -7.64
C GLY A 96 10.34 3.16 -7.14
N LEU A 97 9.08 3.27 -7.56
CA LEU A 97 8.07 2.25 -7.24
C LEU A 97 8.42 0.88 -7.85
N LYS A 98 8.97 0.87 -9.06
CA LYS A 98 9.44 -0.36 -9.69
C LYS A 98 10.57 -1.00 -8.90
N GLU A 99 11.61 -0.23 -8.56
CA GLU A 99 12.76 -0.70 -7.78
C GLU A 99 12.34 -1.25 -6.39
N ILE A 100 11.45 -0.54 -5.70
CA ILE A 100 10.89 -1.02 -4.42
C ILE A 100 10.17 -2.36 -4.63
N SER A 101 9.34 -2.48 -5.67
CA SER A 101 8.58 -3.70 -5.95
C SER A 101 9.48 -4.90 -6.28
N GLU A 102 10.49 -4.68 -7.08
CA GLU A 102 11.45 -5.70 -7.46
C GLU A 102 12.25 -6.19 -6.25
N ARG A 103 12.71 -5.27 -5.40
CA ARG A 103 13.41 -5.60 -4.17
C ARG A 103 12.53 -6.41 -3.20
N VAL A 104 11.30 -6.00 -2.97
CA VAL A 104 10.36 -6.72 -2.10
C VAL A 104 10.09 -8.13 -2.61
N SER A 105 9.83 -8.26 -3.91
CA SER A 105 9.59 -9.56 -4.54
C SER A 105 10.82 -10.46 -4.48
N GLN A 106 12.03 -9.88 -4.64
CA GLN A 106 13.28 -10.62 -4.53
C GLN A 106 13.51 -11.17 -3.12
N LEU A 107 13.23 -10.39 -2.08
CA LEU A 107 13.32 -10.85 -0.69
C LEU A 107 12.38 -12.01 -0.42
N ALA A 108 11.14 -11.91 -0.90
CA ALA A 108 10.14 -12.98 -0.78
C ALA A 108 10.59 -14.25 -1.52
N LYS A 109 11.14 -14.10 -2.73
CA LYS A 109 11.64 -15.21 -3.53
C LYS A 109 12.84 -15.89 -2.85
N ASN A 110 13.81 -15.12 -2.39
CA ASN A 110 14.99 -15.66 -1.70
C ASN A 110 14.59 -16.47 -0.46
N PHE A 111 13.63 -15.96 0.32
CA PHE A 111 13.07 -16.67 1.44
C PHE A 111 12.38 -17.98 1.00
N ALA A 112 11.52 -17.92 0.01
CA ALA A 112 10.77 -19.07 -0.50
C ALA A 112 11.68 -20.17 -1.03
N ASP A 113 12.73 -19.82 -1.78
CA ASP A 113 13.69 -20.76 -2.32
C ASP A 113 14.42 -21.53 -1.19
N LYS A 114 14.84 -20.80 -0.12
CA LYS A 114 15.50 -21.40 1.05
C LYS A 114 14.54 -22.30 1.87
N ILE A 115 13.30 -21.89 2.01
CA ILE A 115 12.26 -22.69 2.67
C ILE A 115 12.00 -24.00 1.91
N LYS A 116 11.90 -23.94 0.56
CA LYS A 116 11.80 -25.15 -0.26
C LYS A 116 13.01 -26.07 -0.12
N GLN A 117 14.23 -25.51 -0.15
CA GLN A 117 15.48 -26.27 0.05
C GLN A 117 15.53 -26.97 1.44
N SER A 118 14.83 -26.41 2.43
CA SER A 118 14.73 -26.99 3.78
C SER A 118 13.58 -27.99 3.93
N GLY A 119 12.96 -28.41 2.82
CA GLY A 119 11.93 -29.45 2.79
C GLY A 119 10.51 -28.99 3.09
N TYR A 120 10.24 -27.70 3.13
CA TYR A 120 8.88 -27.19 3.23
C TYR A 120 8.23 -27.04 1.86
N GLU A 121 6.92 -27.23 1.81
CA GLU A 121 6.08 -26.96 0.65
C GLU A 121 5.47 -25.56 0.73
N LEU A 122 5.31 -24.92 -0.42
CA LEU A 122 4.57 -23.66 -0.51
C LEU A 122 3.12 -23.93 -0.94
N TYR A 123 2.20 -23.14 -0.40
CA TYR A 123 0.79 -23.19 -0.81
C TYR A 123 0.59 -22.79 -2.30
N SER A 124 1.44 -21.90 -2.82
CA SER A 124 1.43 -21.45 -4.20
C SER A 124 2.84 -21.20 -4.69
N ASP A 125 3.12 -21.57 -5.92
CA ASP A 125 4.36 -21.20 -6.60
C ASP A 125 4.37 -19.74 -7.06
N TYR A 126 3.21 -19.12 -7.14
CA TYR A 126 3.07 -17.73 -7.54
C TYR A 126 2.76 -16.84 -6.34
N PHE A 127 3.63 -15.90 -6.09
CA PHE A 127 3.49 -14.89 -5.03
C PHE A 127 4.24 -13.63 -5.43
N PHE A 128 3.94 -12.55 -4.76
CA PHE A 128 4.69 -11.30 -4.95
C PHE A 128 5.52 -10.99 -3.70
N ASP A 129 4.87 -10.60 -2.60
CA ASP A 129 5.50 -10.22 -1.33
C ASP A 129 5.19 -11.17 -0.19
N THR A 130 4.18 -11.99 -0.33
CA THR A 130 3.68 -12.85 0.74
C THR A 130 3.82 -14.32 0.36
N VAL A 131 4.60 -15.05 1.14
CA VAL A 131 4.85 -16.47 0.99
C VAL A 131 4.01 -17.21 2.02
N THR A 132 3.17 -18.14 1.57
CA THR A 132 2.39 -19.05 2.44
C THR A 132 3.03 -20.42 2.40
N ILE A 133 3.38 -20.93 3.58
CA ILE A 133 4.15 -22.15 3.79
C ILE A 133 3.25 -23.21 4.44
N ILE A 134 3.26 -24.43 3.93
CA ILE A 134 2.60 -25.58 4.52
C ILE A 134 3.54 -26.14 5.58
N THR A 135 3.20 -25.98 6.85
CA THR A 135 4.04 -26.33 8.01
C THR A 135 3.53 -27.54 8.78
N LYS A 136 2.29 -27.99 8.49
CA LYS A 136 1.64 -29.16 9.08
C LYS A 136 1.75 -29.13 10.63
N GLU A 137 2.19 -30.18 11.23
CA GLU A 137 2.32 -30.34 12.69
C GLU A 137 3.29 -29.35 13.35
N LYS A 138 4.22 -28.75 12.58
CA LYS A 138 5.20 -27.77 13.08
C LYS A 138 4.63 -26.36 13.22
N THR A 139 3.39 -26.12 12.80
CA THR A 139 2.79 -24.77 12.70
C THR A 139 2.84 -24.02 14.04
N ASP A 140 2.38 -24.65 15.12
CA ASP A 140 2.30 -24.01 16.43
C ASP A 140 3.67 -23.76 17.04
N GLN A 141 4.62 -24.67 16.83
CA GLN A 141 5.97 -24.50 17.33
C GLN A 141 6.69 -23.36 16.60
N ILE A 142 6.60 -23.30 15.26
CA ILE A 142 7.21 -22.22 14.47
C ILE A 142 6.57 -20.88 14.82
N PHE A 143 5.24 -20.85 14.97
CA PHE A 143 4.52 -19.66 15.37
C PHE A 143 4.98 -19.15 16.75
N LYS A 144 5.12 -20.03 17.73
CA LYS A 144 5.66 -19.70 19.06
C LYS A 144 7.10 -19.20 18.99
N ASN A 145 7.97 -19.88 18.22
CA ASN A 145 9.35 -19.43 18.01
C ASN A 145 9.44 -18.02 17.42
N ALA A 146 8.49 -17.67 16.53
CA ALA A 146 8.41 -16.33 15.98
C ALA A 146 8.04 -15.29 17.05
N LEU A 147 7.04 -15.58 17.87
CA LEU A 147 6.62 -14.71 18.97
C LEU A 147 7.74 -14.51 20.01
N ASP A 148 8.44 -15.57 20.38
CA ASP A 148 9.57 -15.53 21.33
C ASP A 148 10.70 -14.63 20.80
N GLN A 149 10.89 -14.57 19.49
CA GLN A 149 11.83 -13.67 18.81
C GLN A 149 11.23 -12.30 18.47
N LYS A 150 10.03 -11.99 18.97
CA LYS A 150 9.29 -10.73 18.70
C LYS A 150 9.07 -10.48 17.20
N VAL A 151 8.79 -11.56 16.45
CA VAL A 151 8.46 -11.51 15.02
C VAL A 151 7.02 -11.92 14.83
N ASN A 152 6.20 -11.02 14.30
CA ASN A 152 4.82 -11.34 13.94
C ASN A 152 4.76 -11.96 12.55
N ILE A 153 4.26 -13.19 12.50
CA ILE A 153 3.91 -13.89 11.26
C ILE A 153 2.42 -14.23 11.29
N ARG A 154 1.82 -14.45 10.15
CA ARG A 154 0.40 -14.78 10.09
C ARG A 154 0.18 -16.27 10.20
N LYS A 155 -0.56 -16.70 11.21
CA LYS A 155 -1.13 -18.06 11.26
C LYS A 155 -2.38 -18.09 10.37
N VAL A 156 -2.32 -18.81 9.25
CA VAL A 156 -3.44 -18.91 8.30
C VAL A 156 -4.47 -19.90 8.81
N ASN A 157 -4.00 -21.06 9.25
CA ASN A 157 -4.79 -22.13 9.90
C ASN A 157 -3.86 -23.03 10.72
N SER A 158 -4.32 -24.21 11.12
CA SER A 158 -3.54 -25.20 11.91
C SER A 158 -2.34 -25.78 11.17
N GLU A 159 -2.27 -25.66 9.84
CA GLU A 159 -1.24 -26.28 9.01
C GLU A 159 -0.41 -25.32 8.19
N MET A 160 -0.75 -24.02 8.22
CA MET A 160 -0.13 -23.04 7.33
C MET A 160 0.22 -21.73 8.05
N LEU A 161 1.40 -21.23 7.72
CA LEU A 161 1.89 -19.90 8.12
C LEU A 161 2.15 -19.03 6.88
N ALA A 162 1.97 -17.73 7.01
CA ALA A 162 2.30 -16.79 5.95
C ALA A 162 3.22 -15.68 6.45
N VAL A 163 4.20 -15.34 5.61
CA VAL A 163 5.20 -14.31 5.88
C VAL A 163 5.11 -13.26 4.77
N SER A 164 5.06 -11.99 5.15
CA SER A 164 5.01 -10.86 4.21
C SER A 164 6.27 -10.01 4.32
N PHE A 165 6.74 -9.54 3.16
CA PHE A 165 7.90 -8.68 3.03
C PHE A 165 7.47 -7.27 2.60
N ASP A 166 8.22 -6.27 3.02
CA ASP A 166 8.04 -4.86 2.69
C ASP A 166 9.40 -4.20 2.37
N GLU A 167 9.39 -2.95 1.99
CA GLU A 167 10.57 -2.18 1.62
C GLU A 167 11.57 -1.97 2.76
N ARG A 168 11.15 -2.14 4.01
CA ARG A 168 12.03 -2.00 5.19
C ARG A 168 12.78 -3.27 5.54
N LYS A 169 12.41 -4.40 4.96
CA LYS A 169 13.08 -5.67 5.20
C LYS A 169 14.41 -5.74 4.44
N ASN A 170 15.31 -6.52 4.97
CA ASN A 170 16.65 -6.76 4.41
C ASN A 170 17.03 -8.21 4.64
N VAL A 171 18.20 -8.60 4.11
CA VAL A 171 18.75 -9.96 4.25
C VAL A 171 18.86 -10.43 5.70
N TYR A 172 19.17 -9.53 6.63
CA TYR A 172 19.21 -9.87 8.05
C TYR A 172 17.86 -10.39 8.57
N ARG A 173 16.77 -9.72 8.20
CA ARG A 173 15.40 -10.14 8.58
C ARG A 173 14.99 -11.42 7.89
N VAL A 174 15.39 -11.62 6.64
CA VAL A 174 15.16 -12.89 5.95
C VAL A 174 15.87 -14.02 6.68
N ASN A 175 17.13 -13.84 7.07
CA ASN A 175 17.90 -14.83 7.83
C ASN A 175 17.32 -15.10 9.23
N GLN A 176 16.77 -14.09 9.90
CA GLN A 176 16.05 -14.28 11.16
C GLN A 176 14.82 -15.18 10.94
N LEU A 177 14.04 -14.96 9.89
CA LEU A 177 12.91 -15.80 9.54
C LEU A 177 13.34 -17.24 9.21
N LEU A 178 14.39 -17.43 8.44
CA LEU A 178 14.92 -18.76 8.14
C LEU A 178 15.30 -19.52 9.41
N LYS A 179 15.90 -18.87 10.40
CA LYS A 179 16.19 -19.48 11.71
C LYS A 179 14.91 -19.88 12.46
N ILE A 180 13.87 -19.06 12.43
CA ILE A 180 12.57 -19.36 13.04
C ILE A 180 11.96 -20.64 12.46
N PHE A 181 12.11 -20.85 11.16
CA PHE A 181 11.66 -22.06 10.46
C PHE A 181 12.66 -23.22 10.55
N ASN A 182 13.76 -23.07 11.28
CA ASN A 182 14.87 -24.06 11.33
C ASN A 182 15.42 -24.43 9.95
N ALA A 183 15.45 -23.45 9.04
CA ALA A 183 16.03 -23.62 7.72
C ALA A 183 17.57 -23.53 7.80
N ALA A 184 18.27 -24.47 7.15
CA ALA A 184 19.70 -24.71 7.35
C ALA A 184 20.63 -23.66 6.73
N GLU A 185 20.18 -22.89 5.75
CA GLU A 185 21.06 -21.99 5.00
C GLU A 185 20.67 -20.52 5.17
N SER A 186 21.71 -19.68 5.38
CA SER A 186 21.57 -18.21 5.41
C SER A 186 21.88 -17.62 4.04
N ILE A 187 21.25 -16.49 3.74
CA ILE A 187 21.57 -15.65 2.58
C ILE A 187 22.72 -14.75 2.97
N LYS A 188 23.83 -14.78 2.21
CA LYS A 188 25.06 -14.02 2.54
C LYS A 188 25.02 -12.56 2.08
N LYS A 189 24.28 -12.24 1.02
CA LYS A 189 24.19 -10.88 0.45
C LYS A 189 22.88 -10.74 -0.33
N GLU A 190 22.39 -9.51 -0.46
CA GLU A 190 21.35 -9.22 -1.47
C GLU A 190 21.96 -9.53 -2.84
N ASP A 191 21.39 -10.47 -3.56
CA ASP A 191 21.80 -10.74 -4.93
C ASP A 191 21.23 -9.61 -5.80
N PRO A 192 22.09 -8.80 -6.43
CA PRO A 192 21.65 -7.70 -7.27
C PRO A 192 21.05 -8.17 -8.60
N THR A 193 21.14 -9.47 -8.92
CA THR A 193 20.47 -10.00 -10.11
C THR A 193 18.98 -9.94 -9.91
N VAL A 194 18.38 -8.93 -10.52
CA VAL A 194 16.93 -8.72 -10.55
C VAL A 194 16.30 -9.92 -11.27
N SER A 195 15.91 -10.92 -10.50
CA SER A 195 15.04 -11.94 -11.06
C SER A 195 13.63 -11.37 -11.13
N LEU A 196 12.97 -11.57 -12.26
CA LEU A 196 11.57 -11.22 -12.43
C LEU A 196 10.74 -11.78 -11.25
N PRO A 197 9.72 -11.04 -10.79
CA PRO A 197 8.83 -11.53 -9.74
C PRO A 197 8.31 -12.92 -10.11
N ASN A 198 8.09 -13.76 -9.10
CA ASN A 198 7.57 -15.12 -9.30
C ASN A 198 6.09 -15.09 -9.71
N LEU A 199 5.81 -14.38 -10.78
CA LEU A 199 4.50 -14.15 -11.35
C LEU A 199 4.46 -14.63 -12.80
N PRO A 200 3.32 -15.12 -13.27
CA PRO A 200 3.13 -15.44 -14.68
C PRO A 200 3.40 -14.23 -15.58
N LYS A 201 4.11 -14.44 -16.67
CA LYS A 201 4.51 -13.34 -17.59
C LYS A 201 3.34 -12.49 -18.08
N ASN A 202 2.16 -13.09 -18.28
CA ASN A 202 0.94 -12.40 -18.71
C ASN A 202 0.32 -11.49 -17.63
N LEU A 203 0.80 -11.57 -16.39
CA LEU A 203 0.39 -10.68 -15.28
C LEU A 203 1.36 -9.53 -15.08
N LEU A 204 2.50 -9.53 -15.74
CA LEU A 204 3.45 -8.43 -15.66
C LEU A 204 2.95 -7.23 -16.45
N ARG A 205 3.12 -6.04 -15.89
CA ARG A 205 2.75 -4.80 -16.58
C ARG A 205 3.70 -4.50 -17.72
N THR A 206 3.14 -4.28 -18.90
CA THR A 206 3.87 -3.85 -20.09
C THR A 206 3.59 -2.40 -20.47
N SER A 207 2.49 -1.81 -19.95
CA SER A 207 2.11 -0.43 -20.23
C SER A 207 2.86 0.57 -19.37
N LYS A 208 3.09 1.76 -19.88
CA LYS A 208 3.56 2.90 -19.10
C LYS A 208 2.53 3.31 -18.04
N TYR A 209 2.98 3.95 -16.97
CA TYR A 209 2.14 4.44 -15.88
C TYR A 209 2.78 5.63 -15.21
N LEU A 210 1.98 6.45 -14.50
CA LEU A 210 2.43 7.67 -13.83
C LEU A 210 3.17 8.62 -14.77
N GLU A 211 2.68 8.79 -16.01
CA GLU A 211 3.30 9.63 -17.02
C GLU A 211 3.08 11.13 -16.78
N HIS A 212 2.14 11.49 -15.89
CA HIS A 212 1.90 12.91 -15.56
C HIS A 212 3.16 13.53 -14.92
N PRO A 213 3.54 14.77 -15.28
CA PRO A 213 4.76 15.40 -14.79
C PRO A 213 4.91 15.44 -13.27
N VAL A 214 3.82 15.51 -12.52
CA VAL A 214 3.84 15.51 -11.05
C VAL A 214 4.55 14.29 -10.44
N PHE A 215 4.48 13.14 -11.11
CA PHE A 215 5.14 11.92 -10.67
C PHE A 215 6.61 11.82 -11.11
N ASN A 216 7.11 12.83 -11.79
CA ASN A 216 8.44 12.84 -12.37
C ASN A 216 9.22 14.12 -12.02
N SER A 217 8.83 14.82 -10.94
CA SER A 217 9.39 16.14 -10.63
C SER A 217 9.85 16.33 -9.18
N TYR A 218 9.39 15.54 -8.22
CA TYR A 218 9.59 15.83 -6.78
C TYR A 218 10.18 14.62 -6.04
N HIS A 219 11.42 14.26 -6.39
CA HIS A 219 12.07 13.03 -5.91
C HIS A 219 13.07 13.25 -4.77
N SER A 220 13.25 14.48 -4.31
CA SER A 220 14.05 14.81 -3.14
C SER A 220 13.19 15.35 -2.01
N GLU A 221 13.68 15.22 -0.78
CA GLU A 221 13.00 15.74 0.41
C GLU A 221 12.67 17.23 0.28
N THR A 222 13.65 18.04 -0.16
CA THR A 222 13.46 19.49 -0.32
C THR A 222 12.42 19.82 -1.39
N GLU A 223 12.43 19.14 -2.52
CA GLU A 223 11.45 19.35 -3.59
C GLU A 223 10.05 18.97 -3.14
N MET A 224 9.92 17.85 -2.44
CA MET A 224 8.64 17.40 -1.91
C MET A 224 8.08 18.36 -0.86
N LEU A 225 8.89 18.86 0.06
CA LEU A 225 8.49 19.87 1.03
C LEU A 225 8.00 21.15 0.36
N ARG A 226 8.72 21.64 -0.64
CA ARG A 226 8.31 22.82 -1.43
C ARG A 226 7.02 22.57 -2.20
N TYR A 227 6.83 21.36 -2.73
CA TYR A 227 5.60 20.99 -3.41
C TYR A 227 4.41 20.95 -2.46
N LEU A 228 4.56 20.34 -1.28
CA LEU A 228 3.52 20.33 -0.24
C LEU A 228 3.16 21.76 0.20
N LYS A 229 4.16 22.62 0.39
CA LYS A 229 3.92 24.04 0.70
C LYS A 229 3.16 24.77 -0.41
N LYS A 230 3.50 24.50 -1.67
CA LYS A 230 2.77 25.05 -2.83
C LYS A 230 1.31 24.61 -2.87
N LEU A 231 1.01 23.36 -2.44
CA LEU A 231 -0.38 22.88 -2.34
C LEU A 231 -1.12 23.54 -1.18
N GLU A 232 -0.47 23.66 -0.01
CA GLU A 232 -1.00 24.33 1.16
C GLU A 232 -1.37 25.81 0.84
N ASP A 233 -0.53 26.49 0.08
CA ASP A 233 -0.70 27.91 -0.27
C ASP A 233 -1.88 28.17 -1.22
N LYS A 234 -2.49 27.14 -1.77
CA LYS A 234 -3.68 27.29 -2.64
C LYS A 234 -4.97 27.54 -1.88
N ASP A 235 -5.00 27.27 -0.58
CA ASP A 235 -6.18 27.37 0.25
C ASP A 235 -5.82 27.90 1.65
N ILE A 236 -6.80 27.95 2.54
CA ILE A 236 -6.64 28.38 3.92
C ILE A 236 -5.80 27.33 4.68
N ALA A 237 -4.79 27.80 5.41
CA ALA A 237 -3.95 26.98 6.25
C ALA A 237 -3.89 27.50 7.69
N LEU A 238 -3.73 26.60 8.67
CA LEU A 238 -3.76 26.95 10.09
C LEU A 238 -2.68 27.95 10.51
N ASN A 239 -1.55 27.97 9.83
CA ASN A 239 -0.44 28.87 10.12
C ASN A 239 -0.64 30.31 9.60
N ARG A 240 -1.74 30.59 8.89
CA ARG A 240 -2.02 31.91 8.29
C ARG A 240 -3.50 32.29 8.31
N THR A 241 -4.32 31.59 9.07
CA THR A 241 -5.74 31.91 9.24
C THR A 241 -6.04 32.30 10.67
N MET A 242 -6.97 33.23 10.85
CA MET A 242 -7.53 33.60 12.14
C MET A 242 -8.88 32.90 12.42
N ILE A 243 -9.32 32.03 11.56
CA ILE A 243 -10.57 31.28 11.74
C ILE A 243 -10.37 30.26 12.86
N ALA A 244 -11.12 30.40 13.93
CA ALA A 244 -11.26 29.37 14.95
C ALA A 244 -12.00 28.20 14.32
N LEU A 245 -11.27 27.25 13.75
CA LEU A 245 -11.84 26.02 13.23
C LEU A 245 -12.37 25.22 14.41
N GLY A 246 -13.59 24.73 14.28
CA GLY A 246 -14.19 23.83 15.25
C GLY A 246 -13.30 22.62 15.49
N SER A 247 -13.55 21.93 16.58
CA SER A 247 -12.72 20.89 17.20
C SER A 247 -12.37 19.66 16.36
N CYS A 248 -12.61 19.63 15.09
CA CYS A 248 -12.40 18.47 14.22
C CYS A 248 -10.94 18.04 14.12
N THR A 249 -10.29 17.86 15.26
CA THR A 249 -8.96 17.22 15.37
C THR A 249 -7.83 17.86 14.57
N MET A 250 -7.94 19.13 14.22
CA MET A 250 -6.88 19.87 13.55
C MET A 250 -5.78 20.22 14.55
N LYS A 251 -4.87 19.28 14.75
CA LYS A 251 -3.70 19.47 15.63
C LYS A 251 -2.48 19.82 14.80
N LEU A 252 -1.71 20.79 15.24
CA LEU A 252 -0.41 21.10 14.68
C LEU A 252 0.65 20.37 15.48
N ASN A 253 1.47 19.58 14.83
CA ASN A 253 2.59 18.88 15.43
C ASN A 253 3.90 19.41 14.86
N ALA A 254 4.94 19.48 15.69
CA ALA A 254 6.27 19.73 15.18
C ALA A 254 6.73 18.57 14.27
N THR A 255 7.48 18.89 13.23
CA THR A 255 7.99 17.86 12.31
C THR A 255 8.80 16.79 13.03
N ALA A 256 9.57 17.17 14.05
CA ALA A 256 10.34 16.23 14.85
C ALA A 256 9.49 15.19 15.61
N GLU A 257 8.25 15.52 15.97
CA GLU A 257 7.33 14.60 16.64
C GLU A 257 6.79 13.52 15.69
N MET A 258 6.89 13.75 14.38
CA MET A 258 6.44 12.80 13.36
C MET A 258 7.52 11.80 12.94
N ILE A 259 8.79 12.05 13.25
CA ILE A 259 9.91 11.17 12.88
C ILE A 259 9.68 9.72 13.33
N PRO A 260 9.24 9.41 14.56
CA PRO A 260 9.08 8.04 15.02
C PRO A 260 7.84 7.31 14.46
N ILE A 261 6.96 7.94 13.71
CA ILE A 261 5.73 7.31 13.22
C ILE A 261 5.99 6.09 12.32
N SER A 262 7.11 6.09 11.62
CA SER A 262 7.47 5.05 10.64
C SER A 262 8.61 4.13 11.10
N TRP A 263 8.94 4.11 12.35
CA TRP A 263 10.06 3.30 12.89
C TRP A 263 9.74 1.82 12.94
#